data_475ac39b5e38f3c52dd89523f5b0d2b3
#
_entry.id   475ac39b5e38f3c52dd89523f5b0d2b3
#
_cell.length_a   1.000
_cell.length_b   1.000
_cell.length_c   1.000
_cell.angle_alpha   90.00
_cell.angle_beta   90.00
_cell.angle_gamma   90.00
#
_symmetry.space_group_name_H-M   'P 1'
#
loop_
_entity.id
_entity.type
_entity.pdbx_description
1 polymer ?
#
loop_
_entity_poly.entity_id
_entity_poly.type
_entity_poly.pdbx_seq_one_letter_code
_entity_poly.pdbx_strand_id
1 'polypeptide(L)'
;MFRFIIILYLVFIKQGIGEEILFENFINNPQEKWEFISDQVMGGVSDGKVEYFKEDDKSYARMTGIVSLENNGGFIQIRKKIDFSLSKEIKSIKIQVRGNNQEYFIHIRTSGTILPWQYYQAPFIASDKWETQDIKLIEFKRSGIMLAKKINPKNIKSIAIVAYGKEHEAFIDVNNIIIY
;
A
#
# COMPACT_ATOMS: atom_id res chain seq x y z
N MET A 1 64.66 -19.68 7.09
CA MET A 1 63.31 -20.18 6.73
C MET A 1 62.28 -19.21 7.33
N PHE A 2 61.80 -18.22 6.56
CA PHE A 2 60.78 -17.26 7.03
C PHE A 2 59.43 -17.82 6.70
N ARG A 3 58.57 -18.06 7.71
CA ARG A 3 57.16 -18.42 7.54
C ARG A 3 56.34 -17.15 7.46
N PHE A 4 55.77 -16.87 6.29
CA PHE A 4 54.75 -15.85 6.09
C PHE A 4 53.41 -16.37 6.63
N ILE A 5 52.89 -15.73 7.70
CA ILE A 5 51.53 -15.95 8.19
C ILE A 5 50.62 -14.99 7.39
N ILE A 6 49.79 -15.54 6.48
CA ILE A 6 48.75 -14.77 5.79
C ILE A 6 47.56 -14.71 6.75
N ILE A 7 47.29 -13.52 7.31
CA ILE A 7 46.08 -13.24 8.09
C ILE A 7 45.00 -12.91 7.11
N LEU A 8 44.07 -13.86 6.93
CA LEU A 8 42.86 -13.65 6.12
C LEU A 8 41.85 -12.84 6.94
N TYR A 9 41.69 -11.55 6.64
CA TYR A 9 40.63 -10.71 7.19
C TYR A 9 39.29 -11.09 6.54
N LEU A 10 38.45 -11.85 7.22
CA LEU A 10 37.05 -12.06 6.89
C LEU A 10 36.26 -10.77 7.19
N VAL A 11 36.02 -9.97 6.15
CA VAL A 11 35.11 -8.83 6.22
C VAL A 11 33.69 -9.40 6.25
N PHE A 12 33.09 -9.52 7.42
CA PHE A 12 31.65 -9.76 7.57
C PHE A 12 30.90 -8.50 7.10
N ILE A 13 30.44 -8.49 5.87
CA ILE A 13 29.43 -7.52 5.43
C ILE A 13 28.13 -7.88 6.15
N LYS A 14 27.80 -7.16 7.23
CA LYS A 14 26.45 -7.14 7.77
C LYS A 14 25.54 -6.54 6.69
N GLN A 15 24.89 -7.39 5.90
CA GLN A 15 23.70 -6.98 5.18
C GLN A 15 22.68 -6.57 6.25
N GLY A 16 22.43 -5.28 6.36
CA GLY A 16 21.35 -4.77 7.19
C GLY A 16 20.03 -5.30 6.62
N ILE A 17 19.50 -6.37 7.20
CA ILE A 17 18.13 -6.80 7.00
C ILE A 17 17.30 -5.67 7.60
N GLY A 18 16.66 -4.86 6.74
CA GLY A 18 15.73 -3.83 7.19
C GLY A 18 14.63 -4.51 8.02
N GLU A 19 14.19 -3.84 9.08
CA GLU A 19 13.11 -4.33 9.93
C GLU A 19 11.84 -4.50 9.09
N GLU A 20 11.37 -5.74 8.91
CA GLU A 20 10.11 -6.04 8.24
C GLU A 20 8.97 -5.92 9.25
N ILE A 21 8.00 -5.07 8.96
CA ILE A 21 6.80 -4.85 9.78
C ILE A 21 5.61 -5.47 9.05
N LEU A 22 5.01 -6.51 9.62
CA LEU A 22 3.71 -6.99 9.15
C LEU A 22 2.65 -5.93 9.49
N PHE A 23 2.27 -5.15 8.51
CA PHE A 23 1.29 -4.08 8.68
C PHE A 23 -0.14 -4.62 8.74
N GLU A 24 -0.46 -5.63 7.92
CA GLU A 24 -1.78 -6.27 7.90
C GLU A 24 -1.71 -7.68 7.33
N ASN A 25 -2.53 -8.58 7.88
CA ASN A 25 -2.77 -9.93 7.37
C ASN A 25 -4.26 -10.31 7.37
N PHE A 26 -5.14 -9.37 7.70
CA PHE A 26 -6.60 -9.50 7.73
C PHE A 26 -7.16 -10.63 8.64
N ILE A 27 -6.38 -11.07 9.63
CA ILE A 27 -6.82 -12.14 10.56
C ILE A 27 -7.62 -11.56 11.73
N ASN A 28 -7.15 -10.46 12.31
CA ASN A 28 -7.64 -9.93 13.57
C ASN A 28 -8.53 -8.71 13.37
N ASN A 29 -9.85 -8.89 13.35
CA ASN A 29 -10.87 -7.83 13.29
C ASN A 29 -10.56 -6.76 12.22
N PRO A 30 -10.34 -7.14 10.96
CA PRO A 30 -9.95 -6.16 9.93
C PRO A 30 -11.04 -5.10 9.70
N GLN A 31 -12.33 -5.43 9.92
CA GLN A 31 -13.46 -4.51 9.79
C GLN A 31 -13.41 -3.32 10.76
N GLU A 32 -12.66 -3.42 11.85
CA GLU A 32 -12.47 -2.33 12.81
C GLU A 32 -11.30 -1.43 12.44
N LYS A 33 -10.41 -1.92 11.55
CA LYS A 33 -9.14 -1.26 11.18
C LYS A 33 -9.18 -0.63 9.80
N TRP A 34 -9.96 -1.22 8.88
CA TRP A 34 -10.07 -0.79 7.49
C TRP A 34 -11.41 -0.13 7.23
N GLU A 35 -11.36 1.04 6.64
CA GLU A 35 -12.50 1.86 6.26
C GLU A 35 -12.68 1.82 4.75
N PHE A 36 -13.89 1.46 4.27
CA PHE A 36 -14.26 1.65 2.86
C PHE A 36 -14.67 3.10 2.63
N ILE A 37 -14.17 3.71 1.57
CA ILE A 37 -14.46 5.10 1.21
C ILE A 37 -14.62 5.16 -0.31
N SER A 38 -15.70 5.79 -0.78
CA SER A 38 -15.90 6.12 -2.20
C SER A 38 -15.91 7.63 -2.39
N ASP A 39 -15.91 8.07 -3.64
CA ASP A 39 -16.02 9.48 -4.03
C ASP A 39 -17.36 10.13 -3.67
N GLN A 40 -18.34 9.36 -3.20
CA GLN A 40 -19.60 9.86 -2.66
C GLN A 40 -19.38 10.87 -1.51
N VAL A 41 -18.29 10.77 -0.77
CA VAL A 41 -17.90 11.77 0.26
C VAL A 41 -17.63 13.16 -0.33
N MET A 42 -17.50 13.27 -1.66
CA MET A 42 -17.27 14.51 -2.40
C MET A 42 -18.34 14.75 -3.47
N GLY A 43 -19.45 13.99 -3.46
CA GLY A 43 -20.55 14.11 -4.42
C GLY A 43 -20.41 13.26 -5.69
N GLY A 44 -19.41 12.38 -5.79
CA GLY A 44 -19.28 11.37 -6.83
C GLY A 44 -20.34 10.27 -6.71
N VAL A 45 -20.36 9.36 -7.67
CA VAL A 45 -21.35 8.27 -7.75
C VAL A 45 -20.74 6.87 -7.77
N SER A 46 -19.42 6.76 -7.59
CA SER A 46 -18.78 5.45 -7.45
C SER A 46 -19.33 4.71 -6.24
N ASP A 47 -19.58 3.41 -6.40
CA ASP A 47 -20.15 2.57 -5.33
C ASP A 47 -19.39 1.25 -5.23
N GLY A 48 -19.45 0.65 -4.05
CA GLY A 48 -18.78 -0.61 -3.80
C GLY A 48 -18.79 -1.00 -2.32
N LYS A 49 -18.03 -2.03 -2.03
CA LYS A 49 -17.90 -2.57 -0.67
C LYS A 49 -16.55 -3.22 -0.43
N VAL A 50 -16.25 -3.47 0.84
CA VAL A 50 -15.20 -4.39 1.28
C VAL A 50 -15.81 -5.52 2.07
N GLU A 51 -15.36 -6.73 1.79
CA GLU A 51 -15.73 -7.95 2.51
C GLU A 51 -14.45 -8.68 2.91
N TYR A 52 -14.52 -9.47 3.99
CA TYR A 52 -13.36 -10.18 4.52
C TYR A 52 -13.59 -11.68 4.43
N PHE A 53 -12.61 -12.38 3.90
CA PHE A 53 -12.68 -13.81 3.62
C PHE A 53 -11.51 -14.56 4.23
N LYS A 54 -11.73 -15.85 4.42
CA LYS A 54 -10.69 -16.82 4.72
C LYS A 54 -10.80 -17.97 3.73
N GLU A 55 -9.73 -18.23 3.01
CA GLU A 55 -9.62 -19.29 2.02
C GLU A 55 -8.30 -20.03 2.28
N ASP A 56 -8.39 -21.32 2.63
CA ASP A 56 -7.26 -22.13 3.09
C ASP A 56 -6.51 -21.46 4.26
N ASP A 57 -5.23 -21.13 4.03
CA ASP A 57 -4.33 -20.47 4.99
C ASP A 57 -4.33 -18.92 4.85
N LYS A 58 -5.12 -18.35 3.93
CA LYS A 58 -5.13 -16.91 3.63
C LYS A 58 -6.39 -16.23 4.17
N SER A 59 -6.18 -15.17 4.92
CA SER A 59 -7.22 -14.20 5.25
C SER A 59 -7.00 -12.95 4.39
N TYR A 60 -8.05 -12.43 3.76
CA TYR A 60 -7.91 -11.30 2.84
C TYR A 60 -9.13 -10.38 2.84
N ALA A 61 -8.91 -9.14 2.44
CA ALA A 61 -9.97 -8.20 2.12
C ALA A 61 -10.26 -8.24 0.63
N ARG A 62 -11.54 -8.31 0.25
CA ARG A 62 -12.03 -8.16 -1.12
C ARG A 62 -12.72 -6.82 -1.25
N MET A 63 -12.19 -5.97 -2.11
CA MET A 63 -12.84 -4.73 -2.52
C MET A 63 -13.45 -4.92 -3.91
N THR A 64 -14.76 -4.69 -3.99
CA THR A 64 -15.51 -4.73 -5.25
C THR A 64 -16.34 -3.46 -5.41
N GLY A 65 -16.61 -3.08 -6.66
CA GLY A 65 -17.45 -1.92 -6.94
C GLY A 65 -17.30 -1.39 -8.35
N ILE A 66 -18.03 -0.31 -8.63
CA ILE A 66 -17.99 0.39 -9.90
C ILE A 66 -17.41 1.78 -9.66
N VAL A 67 -16.31 2.08 -10.33
CA VAL A 67 -15.73 3.41 -10.36
C VAL A 67 -16.36 4.19 -11.51
N SER A 68 -16.94 5.34 -11.21
CA SER A 68 -17.51 6.27 -12.18
C SER A 68 -16.81 7.62 -12.11
N LEU A 69 -16.61 8.25 -13.27
CA LEU A 69 -16.05 9.61 -13.36
C LEU A 69 -17.12 10.71 -13.30
N GLU A 70 -18.39 10.34 -13.18
CA GLU A 70 -19.47 11.31 -13.05
C GLU A 70 -19.28 12.19 -11.81
N ASN A 71 -19.76 13.43 -11.90
CA ASN A 71 -19.69 14.43 -10.83
C ASN A 71 -18.25 14.71 -10.30
N ASN A 72 -17.24 14.58 -11.16
CA ASN A 72 -15.83 14.69 -10.80
C ASN A 72 -15.39 13.66 -9.74
N GLY A 73 -16.06 12.50 -9.68
CA GLY A 73 -15.70 11.35 -8.90
C GLY A 73 -14.50 10.60 -9.48
N GLY A 74 -14.41 9.32 -9.20
CA GLY A 74 -13.45 8.44 -9.85
C GLY A 74 -12.63 7.58 -8.90
N PHE A 75 -13.14 7.22 -7.71
CA PHE A 75 -12.45 6.25 -6.86
C PHE A 75 -13.36 5.49 -5.90
N ILE A 76 -12.91 4.29 -5.58
CA ILE A 76 -13.24 3.56 -4.36
C ILE A 76 -11.94 3.09 -3.70
N GLN A 77 -11.91 3.01 -2.37
CA GLN A 77 -10.72 2.59 -1.63
C GLN A 77 -11.05 1.91 -0.33
N ILE A 78 -10.10 1.08 0.14
CA ILE A 78 -10.01 0.68 1.54
C ILE A 78 -8.79 1.34 2.16
N ARG A 79 -8.94 1.90 3.36
CA ARG A 79 -7.88 2.66 4.04
C ARG A 79 -7.70 2.20 5.47
N LYS A 80 -6.46 2.05 5.90
CA LYS A 80 -6.06 1.84 7.29
C LYS A 80 -5.18 2.98 7.78
N LYS A 81 -5.49 3.50 8.97
CA LYS A 81 -4.65 4.49 9.66
C LYS A 81 -3.44 3.82 10.29
N ILE A 82 -2.38 4.59 10.45
CA ILE A 82 -1.16 4.22 11.18
C ILE A 82 -1.09 5.10 12.41
N ASP A 83 -1.16 4.50 13.58
CA ASP A 83 -1.14 5.13 14.90
C ASP A 83 0.24 5.06 15.60
N PHE A 84 1.20 4.40 14.95
CA PHE A 84 2.59 4.30 15.40
C PHE A 84 3.56 5.01 14.45
N SER A 85 4.80 5.22 14.89
CA SER A 85 5.82 5.85 14.05
C SER A 85 6.65 4.79 13.34
N LEU A 86 6.73 4.90 12.00
CA LEU A 86 7.61 4.05 11.20
C LEU A 86 9.08 4.48 11.32
N SER A 87 10.01 3.53 11.15
CA SER A 87 11.43 3.83 11.06
C SER A 87 11.74 4.66 9.80
N LYS A 88 12.79 5.48 9.83
CA LYS A 88 13.30 6.17 8.64
C LYS A 88 13.90 5.23 7.61
N GLU A 89 14.28 4.03 8.03
CA GLU A 89 14.92 3.02 7.17
C GLU A 89 13.94 2.29 6.25
N ILE A 90 12.64 2.51 6.43
CA ILE A 90 11.59 1.95 5.57
C ILE A 90 11.76 2.47 4.15
N LYS A 91 11.77 1.54 3.18
CA LYS A 91 12.01 1.82 1.76
C LYS A 91 10.91 1.34 0.82
N SER A 92 10.15 0.33 1.25
CA SER A 92 9.20 -0.37 0.39
C SER A 92 7.94 -0.81 1.13
N ILE A 93 6.89 -1.05 0.35
CA ILE A 93 5.66 -1.72 0.76
C ILE A 93 5.48 -2.93 -0.14
N LYS A 94 5.46 -4.12 0.46
CA LYS A 94 5.06 -5.36 -0.22
C LYS A 94 3.59 -5.61 0.03
N ILE A 95 2.84 -5.93 -1.02
CA ILE A 95 1.45 -6.35 -0.93
C ILE A 95 1.24 -7.65 -1.70
N GLN A 96 0.48 -8.58 -1.13
CA GLN A 96 0.05 -9.77 -1.85
C GLN A 96 -1.39 -9.56 -2.33
N VAL A 97 -1.60 -9.61 -3.64
CA VAL A 97 -2.86 -9.27 -4.29
C VAL A 97 -3.23 -10.27 -5.38
N ARG A 98 -4.53 -10.38 -5.67
CA ARG A 98 -5.09 -10.91 -6.92
C ARG A 98 -6.29 -10.04 -7.32
N GLY A 99 -6.66 -10.03 -8.61
CA GLY A 99 -7.77 -9.21 -9.06
C GLY A 99 -8.20 -9.53 -10.49
N ASN A 100 -8.67 -8.53 -11.19
CA ASN A 100 -9.26 -8.66 -12.52
C ASN A 100 -8.38 -8.08 -13.64
N ASN A 101 -7.06 -8.15 -13.49
CA ASN A 101 -6.07 -7.64 -14.44
C ASN A 101 -6.14 -6.12 -14.67
N GLN A 102 -6.69 -5.38 -13.69
CA GLN A 102 -6.77 -3.93 -13.74
C GLN A 102 -5.63 -3.28 -12.96
N GLU A 103 -5.38 -2.00 -13.26
CA GLU A 103 -4.48 -1.15 -12.51
C GLU A 103 -5.17 -0.64 -11.25
N TYR A 104 -4.48 -0.74 -10.13
CA TYR A 104 -4.84 -0.21 -8.83
C TYR A 104 -3.70 0.65 -8.30
N PHE A 105 -3.95 1.34 -7.21
CA PHE A 105 -2.95 2.23 -6.61
C PHE A 105 -2.82 1.98 -5.11
N ILE A 106 -1.61 2.17 -4.59
CA ILE A 106 -1.43 2.46 -3.17
C ILE A 106 -1.46 3.97 -3.00
N HIS A 107 -2.35 4.48 -2.15
CA HIS A 107 -2.29 5.86 -1.69
C HIS A 107 -1.70 5.93 -0.29
N ILE A 108 -0.75 6.84 -0.09
CA ILE A 108 -0.17 7.16 1.21
C ILE A 108 -0.56 8.58 1.58
N ARG A 109 -1.07 8.75 2.80
CA ARG A 109 -1.20 10.06 3.42
C ARG A 109 -0.18 10.23 4.53
N THR A 110 0.33 11.44 4.66
CA THR A 110 1.34 11.80 5.66
C THR A 110 0.81 12.93 6.54
N SER A 111 1.54 13.29 7.60
CA SER A 111 1.21 14.48 8.40
C SER A 111 1.22 15.80 7.60
N GLY A 112 1.85 15.81 6.41
CA GLY A 112 1.84 16.95 5.49
C GLY A 112 0.67 16.95 4.49
N THR A 113 -0.17 15.91 4.44
CA THR A 113 -1.36 15.86 3.59
C THR A 113 -2.57 16.37 4.35
N ILE A 114 -2.81 17.68 4.29
CA ILE A 114 -3.87 18.35 5.05
C ILE A 114 -5.22 18.24 4.34
N LEU A 115 -5.22 18.46 3.01
CA LEU A 115 -6.44 18.49 2.21
C LEU A 115 -6.86 17.08 1.78
N PRO A 116 -8.16 16.79 1.61
CA PRO A 116 -8.66 15.46 1.23
C PRO A 116 -8.03 14.87 -0.04
N TRP A 117 -7.77 15.71 -1.04
CA TRP A 117 -7.17 15.35 -2.34
C TRP A 117 -5.64 15.29 -2.34
N GLN A 118 -5.00 15.49 -1.20
CA GLN A 118 -3.55 15.37 -1.06
C GLN A 118 -3.17 13.95 -0.65
N TYR A 119 -2.35 13.29 -1.46
CA TYR A 119 -1.80 11.96 -1.24
C TYR A 119 -0.54 11.74 -2.07
N TYR A 120 0.14 10.66 -1.80
CA TYR A 120 1.17 10.08 -2.67
C TYR A 120 0.63 8.79 -3.23
N GLN A 121 0.85 8.51 -4.52
CA GLN A 121 0.34 7.32 -5.18
C GLN A 121 1.42 6.57 -5.94
N ALA A 122 1.29 5.26 -5.97
CA ALA A 122 2.06 4.38 -6.84
C ALA A 122 1.12 3.33 -7.46
N PRO A 123 1.20 3.07 -8.78
CA PRO A 123 0.37 2.09 -9.44
C PRO A 123 0.90 0.67 -9.27
N PHE A 124 0.02 -0.31 -9.38
CA PHE A 124 0.33 -1.73 -9.55
C PHE A 124 -0.79 -2.44 -10.30
N ILE A 125 -0.49 -3.61 -10.87
CA ILE A 125 -1.49 -4.45 -11.55
C ILE A 125 -1.88 -5.60 -10.61
N ALA A 126 -3.19 -5.85 -10.45
CA ALA A 126 -3.68 -7.03 -9.76
C ALA A 126 -4.10 -8.08 -10.80
N SER A 127 -3.26 -9.07 -11.06
CA SER A 127 -3.56 -10.18 -11.96
C SER A 127 -4.61 -11.12 -11.36
N ASP A 128 -5.09 -12.09 -12.14
CA ASP A 128 -6.07 -13.09 -11.70
C ASP A 128 -5.49 -14.15 -10.73
N LYS A 129 -4.19 -14.08 -10.46
CA LYS A 129 -3.47 -14.97 -9.53
C LYS A 129 -2.89 -14.18 -8.36
N TRP A 130 -2.69 -14.87 -7.25
CA TRP A 130 -1.98 -14.28 -6.12
C TRP A 130 -0.53 -13.98 -6.49
N GLU A 131 -0.19 -12.68 -6.46
CA GLU A 131 1.16 -12.18 -6.71
C GLU A 131 1.58 -11.20 -5.62
N THR A 132 2.89 -11.14 -5.38
CA THR A 132 3.46 -10.14 -4.49
C THR A 132 3.98 -8.97 -5.30
N GLN A 133 3.47 -7.78 -5.02
CA GLN A 133 3.95 -6.51 -5.57
C GLN A 133 4.89 -5.86 -4.54
N ASP A 134 6.07 -5.45 -4.98
CA ASP A 134 7.07 -4.74 -4.17
C ASP A 134 7.20 -3.30 -4.69
N ILE A 135 6.62 -2.36 -3.95
CA ILE A 135 6.49 -0.97 -4.38
C ILE A 135 7.38 -0.09 -3.50
N LYS A 136 8.41 0.49 -4.11
CA LYS A 136 9.38 1.33 -3.39
C LYS A 136 8.81 2.70 -3.09
N LEU A 137 9.08 3.26 -1.92
CA LEU A 137 8.61 4.60 -1.55
C LEU A 137 9.08 5.69 -2.52
N ILE A 138 10.19 5.48 -3.22
CA ILE A 138 10.68 6.43 -4.23
C ILE A 138 9.82 6.47 -5.51
N GLU A 139 9.01 5.44 -5.75
CA GLU A 139 8.12 5.33 -6.92
C GLU A 139 6.83 6.13 -6.72
N PHE A 140 6.51 6.48 -5.48
CA PHE A 140 5.31 7.26 -5.18
C PHE A 140 5.40 8.68 -5.69
N LYS A 141 4.40 9.08 -6.47
CA LYS A 141 4.22 10.44 -6.99
C LYS A 141 3.25 11.22 -6.10
N ARG A 142 3.59 12.46 -5.77
CA ARG A 142 2.71 13.38 -5.04
C ARG A 142 1.55 13.85 -5.92
N SER A 143 0.36 13.98 -5.36
CA SER A 143 -0.83 14.48 -6.07
C SER A 143 -0.80 15.99 -6.33
N GLY A 144 0.07 16.74 -5.65
CA GLY A 144 0.17 18.19 -5.81
C GLY A 144 1.54 18.75 -5.44
N ILE A 145 1.85 19.92 -6.01
CA ILE A 145 3.16 20.58 -5.87
C ILE A 145 3.47 21.05 -4.45
N MET A 146 2.45 21.25 -3.61
CA MET A 146 2.60 21.68 -2.21
C MET A 146 3.10 20.57 -1.29
N LEU A 147 3.03 19.31 -1.73
CA LEU A 147 3.56 18.17 -0.97
C LEU A 147 5.08 18.06 -1.14
N ALA A 148 5.77 17.53 -0.15
CA ALA A 148 7.18 17.20 -0.24
C ALA A 148 7.44 16.25 -1.43
N LYS A 149 8.57 16.40 -2.12
CA LYS A 149 8.91 15.53 -3.28
C LYS A 149 9.11 14.07 -2.90
N LYS A 150 9.53 13.80 -1.67
CA LYS A 150 9.78 12.44 -1.15
C LYS A 150 8.98 12.21 0.12
N ILE A 151 8.50 11.00 0.28
CA ILE A 151 7.84 10.54 1.51
C ILE A 151 8.91 10.38 2.59
N ASN A 152 8.66 10.98 3.76
CA ASN A 152 9.39 10.62 4.98
C ASN A 152 8.56 9.53 5.70
N PRO A 153 9.07 8.30 5.85
CA PRO A 153 8.32 7.20 6.45
C PRO A 153 7.74 7.53 7.84
N LYS A 154 8.46 8.29 8.66
CA LYS A 154 7.98 8.72 9.99
C LYS A 154 6.69 9.53 9.97
N ASN A 155 6.40 10.16 8.83
CA ASN A 155 5.25 11.02 8.67
C ASN A 155 4.03 10.28 8.07
N ILE A 156 4.16 9.01 7.70
CA ILE A 156 3.04 8.24 7.13
C ILE A 156 1.95 8.09 8.19
N LYS A 157 0.72 8.40 7.80
CA LYS A 157 -0.47 8.38 8.67
C LYS A 157 -1.53 7.39 8.22
N SER A 158 -1.54 7.03 6.93
CA SER A 158 -2.41 5.97 6.43
C SER A 158 -1.91 5.40 5.11
N ILE A 159 -2.32 4.16 4.86
CA ILE A 159 -2.15 3.46 3.59
C ILE A 159 -3.53 3.07 3.10
N ALA A 160 -3.78 3.24 1.80
CA ALA A 160 -5.01 2.81 1.16
C ALA A 160 -4.71 2.01 -0.12
N ILE A 161 -5.57 1.06 -0.44
CA ILE A 161 -5.65 0.36 -1.71
C ILE A 161 -6.81 0.97 -2.48
N VAL A 162 -6.57 1.42 -3.71
CA VAL A 162 -7.46 2.32 -4.42
C VAL A 162 -7.68 1.85 -5.85
N ALA A 163 -8.94 1.77 -6.28
CA ALA A 163 -9.34 1.77 -7.68
C ALA A 163 -9.63 3.23 -8.07
N TYR A 164 -8.93 3.77 -9.07
CA TYR A 164 -8.89 5.21 -9.31
C TYR A 164 -8.70 5.60 -10.78
N GLY A 165 -9.32 6.72 -11.17
CA GLY A 165 -8.93 7.52 -12.33
C GLY A 165 -9.47 7.08 -13.68
N LYS A 166 -10.25 6.00 -13.75
CA LYS A 166 -10.97 5.55 -14.94
C LYS A 166 -12.26 4.84 -14.55
N GLU A 167 -13.24 4.83 -15.45
CA GLU A 167 -14.43 4.01 -15.28
C GLU A 167 -14.10 2.53 -15.44
N HIS A 168 -14.41 1.73 -14.44
CA HIS A 168 -14.22 0.28 -14.49
C HIS A 168 -14.90 -0.42 -13.33
N GLU A 169 -15.14 -1.70 -13.49
CA GLU A 169 -15.50 -2.60 -12.41
C GLU A 169 -14.24 -2.99 -11.66
N ALA A 170 -14.18 -2.66 -10.38
CA ALA A 170 -13.09 -3.03 -9.50
C ALA A 170 -13.37 -4.39 -8.85
N PHE A 171 -12.36 -5.25 -8.86
CA PHE A 171 -12.32 -6.51 -8.13
C PHE A 171 -10.88 -6.79 -7.73
N ILE A 172 -10.59 -6.67 -6.45
CA ILE A 172 -9.25 -6.92 -5.90
C ILE A 172 -9.32 -7.58 -4.53
N ASP A 173 -8.55 -8.63 -4.36
CA ASP A 173 -8.27 -9.29 -3.08
C ASP A 173 -6.89 -8.86 -2.60
N VAL A 174 -6.79 -8.51 -1.33
CA VAL A 174 -5.53 -8.10 -0.67
C VAL A 174 -5.32 -8.98 0.56
N ASN A 175 -4.18 -9.67 0.61
CA ASN A 175 -3.82 -10.53 1.75
C ASN A 175 -2.79 -9.82 2.64
N ASN A 176 -1.51 -10.07 2.45
CA ASN A 176 -0.47 -9.51 3.32
C ASN A 176 0.00 -8.13 2.85
N ILE A 177 0.17 -7.22 3.80
CA ILE A 177 0.84 -5.94 3.60
C ILE A 177 2.02 -5.87 4.57
N ILE A 178 3.23 -5.77 4.03
CA ILE A 178 4.49 -5.69 4.77
C ILE A 178 5.18 -4.38 4.43
N ILE A 179 5.68 -3.70 5.45
CA ILE A 179 6.45 -2.46 5.31
C ILE A 179 7.90 -2.75 5.74
N TYR A 180 8.91 -2.43 4.90
CA TYR A 180 10.31 -2.73 5.20
C TYR A 180 11.30 -1.74 4.60
#